data_64560fb653b73153d1731e736f023962
#
_entry.id   64560fb653b73153d1731e736f023962
#
_cell.length_a   1.000
_cell.length_b   1.000
_cell.length_c   1.000
_cell.angle_alpha   90.00
_cell.angle_beta   90.00
_cell.angle_gamma   90.00
#
_symmetry.space_group_name_H-M   'P 1'
#
loop_
_entity.id
_entity.type
_entity.pdbx_description
1 polymer ?
#
loop_
_entity_poly.entity_id
_entity_poly.type
_entity_poly.pdbx_seq_one_letter_code
_entity_poly.pdbx_strand_id
1 'polypeptide(L)'
;MKIKGLEDDIKAGTYRIPAGTSSSALLSILTEGRVSQRRVTIPEGSTSRTIASLLEAAEICESQAFRDAADDKDFAESLGLPASSLEGFLYPDTYLFPEDSDARKVAQRMVARFFEKYEELGGQARPGDRALLDQVILASIVEREYRLDSEAGLIASVFKNRLAIGMPLQSCATVVYVITEKLGKEHPSVLYYSDLKIPDPYNSYLHRGLPPGPISNPGREALKAVLDTPKSEYLYFRIKDAEIGSHRFSKSFEEHTGETIPVKGY
;
A
#
# COMPACT_ATOMS: atom_id res chain seq x y z
N MET A 1 48.02 -19.49 7.75
CA MET A 1 47.36 -20.37 6.78
C MET A 1 46.75 -19.45 5.75
N LYS A 2 47.32 -19.34 4.53
CA LYS A 2 46.75 -18.54 3.47
C LYS A 2 45.58 -19.34 2.92
N ILE A 3 44.34 -18.87 3.12
CA ILE A 3 43.14 -19.44 2.53
C ILE A 3 43.12 -18.92 1.10
N LYS A 4 43.87 -19.61 0.19
CA LYS A 4 43.92 -19.26 -1.20
C LYS A 4 42.57 -19.63 -1.86
N GLY A 5 41.90 -18.65 -2.46
CA GLY A 5 40.80 -18.84 -3.43
C GLY A 5 39.38 -18.72 -2.88
N LEU A 6 39.16 -18.25 -1.65
CA LEU A 6 37.83 -18.02 -1.08
C LEU A 6 37.56 -16.53 -0.79
N GLU A 7 38.49 -15.67 -1.15
CA GLU A 7 38.38 -14.22 -0.89
C GLU A 7 37.24 -13.59 -1.68
N ASP A 8 37.02 -14.08 -2.90
CA ASP A 8 35.95 -13.63 -3.80
C ASP A 8 34.58 -14.24 -3.48
N ASP A 9 34.53 -15.31 -2.65
CA ASP A 9 33.29 -15.98 -2.25
C ASP A 9 32.67 -15.36 -0.99
N ILE A 10 33.38 -14.49 -0.26
CA ILE A 10 32.88 -13.82 0.95
C ILE A 10 31.79 -12.82 0.54
N LYS A 11 30.57 -13.06 1.03
CA LYS A 11 29.45 -12.16 0.78
C LYS A 11 29.42 -11.04 1.80
N ALA A 12 29.24 -9.81 1.33
CA ALA A 12 29.09 -8.64 2.20
C ALA A 12 27.77 -8.72 2.98
N GLY A 13 27.77 -8.30 4.25
CA GLY A 13 26.57 -8.28 5.10
C GLY A 13 26.91 -8.33 6.57
N THR A 14 25.90 -8.18 7.42
CA THR A 14 25.97 -8.32 8.88
C THR A 14 25.76 -9.79 9.25
N TYR A 15 26.70 -10.36 10.01
CA TYR A 15 26.67 -11.77 10.38
C TYR A 15 26.56 -11.95 11.89
N ARG A 16 25.67 -12.82 12.32
CA ARG A 16 25.61 -13.25 13.71
C ARG A 16 26.56 -14.44 13.90
N ILE A 17 27.71 -14.21 14.58
CA ILE A 17 28.71 -15.22 14.83
C ILE A 17 28.58 -15.68 16.27
N PRO A 18 28.17 -16.96 16.54
CA PRO A 18 28.11 -17.50 17.89
C PRO A 18 29.50 -17.50 18.58
N ALA A 19 29.54 -17.22 19.87
CA ALA A 19 30.78 -17.33 20.64
C ALA A 19 31.34 -18.77 20.52
N GLY A 20 32.68 -18.87 20.32
CA GLY A 20 33.34 -20.18 20.15
C GLY A 20 33.29 -20.76 18.73
N THR A 21 32.80 -20.01 17.75
CA THR A 21 32.80 -20.41 16.32
C THR A 21 34.25 -20.67 15.86
N SER A 22 34.54 -21.86 15.31
CA SER A 22 35.85 -22.17 14.71
C SER A 22 36.12 -21.37 13.46
N SER A 23 37.39 -21.18 13.07
CA SER A 23 37.78 -20.45 11.84
C SER A 23 37.17 -21.09 10.57
N SER A 24 37.02 -22.42 10.52
CA SER A 24 36.40 -23.11 9.40
C SER A 24 34.87 -22.88 9.34
N ALA A 25 34.19 -22.87 10.49
CA ALA A 25 32.78 -22.57 10.58
C ALA A 25 32.50 -21.09 10.26
N LEU A 26 33.37 -20.16 10.70
CA LEU A 26 33.30 -18.76 10.35
C LEU A 26 33.40 -18.56 8.82
N LEU A 27 34.38 -19.21 8.20
CA LEU A 27 34.54 -19.14 6.75
C LEU A 27 33.29 -19.67 6.02
N SER A 28 32.72 -20.80 6.46
CA SER A 28 31.47 -21.35 5.89
C SER A 28 30.32 -20.35 6.03
N ILE A 29 30.14 -19.70 7.19
CA ILE A 29 29.11 -18.69 7.41
C ILE A 29 29.25 -17.51 6.42
N LEU A 30 30.50 -17.04 6.19
CA LEU A 30 30.78 -15.89 5.33
C LEU A 30 30.63 -16.24 3.85
N THR A 31 31.09 -17.41 3.41
CA THR A 31 31.00 -17.85 1.99
C THR A 31 29.61 -18.31 1.59
N GLU A 32 28.87 -18.93 2.52
CA GLU A 32 27.46 -19.28 2.30
C GLU A 32 26.54 -18.05 2.34
N GLY A 33 27.02 -16.93 2.90
CA GLY A 33 26.23 -15.69 3.01
C GLY A 33 25.06 -15.80 3.97
N ARG A 34 25.27 -16.46 5.12
CA ARG A 34 24.27 -16.58 6.20
C ARG A 34 24.15 -15.25 6.96
N VAL A 35 23.79 -14.18 6.26
CA VAL A 35 23.57 -12.86 6.85
C VAL A 35 22.42 -12.89 7.85
N SER A 36 22.54 -12.11 8.92
CA SER A 36 21.43 -11.88 9.85
C SER A 36 20.27 -11.26 9.11
N GLN A 37 19.08 -11.86 9.26
CA GLN A 37 17.86 -11.34 8.61
C GLN A 37 16.89 -10.86 9.67
N ARG A 38 16.24 -9.75 9.38
CA ARG A 38 15.14 -9.19 10.15
C ARG A 38 13.83 -9.46 9.45
N ARG A 39 12.84 -9.86 10.23
CA ARG A 39 11.48 -10.06 9.75
C ARG A 39 10.67 -8.79 9.97
N VAL A 40 9.98 -8.35 8.93
CA VAL A 40 9.01 -7.26 9.01
C VAL A 40 7.73 -7.66 8.31
N THR A 41 6.58 -7.39 8.92
CA THR A 41 5.27 -7.54 8.30
C THR A 41 4.72 -6.16 7.99
N ILE A 42 4.39 -5.94 6.72
CA ILE A 42 3.79 -4.71 6.23
C ILE A 42 2.29 -4.96 6.09
N PRO A 43 1.45 -4.31 6.91
CA PRO A 43 0.00 -4.44 6.82
C PRO A 43 -0.55 -3.86 5.52
N GLU A 44 -1.66 -4.44 5.03
CA GLU A 44 -2.43 -3.88 3.92
C GLU A 44 -2.90 -2.46 4.24
N GLY A 45 -3.02 -1.60 3.25
CA GLY A 45 -3.39 -0.21 3.43
C GLY A 45 -2.32 0.70 4.08
N SER A 46 -1.10 0.19 4.34
CA SER A 46 0.02 1.02 4.81
C SER A 46 0.43 2.04 3.75
N THR A 47 0.78 3.26 4.19
CA THR A 47 1.43 4.26 3.32
C THR A 47 2.94 4.03 3.28
N SER A 48 3.63 4.59 2.30
CA SER A 48 5.10 4.57 2.21
C SER A 48 5.78 5.09 3.48
N ARG A 49 5.19 6.11 4.12
CA ARG A 49 5.64 6.63 5.43
C ARG A 49 5.52 5.59 6.54
N THR A 50 4.37 4.90 6.63
CA THR A 50 4.16 3.83 7.62
C THR A 50 5.15 2.70 7.39
N ILE A 51 5.36 2.30 6.13
CA ILE A 51 6.32 1.26 5.75
C ILE A 51 7.74 1.66 6.18
N ALA A 52 8.15 2.91 5.89
CA ALA A 52 9.46 3.43 6.29
C ALA A 52 9.71 3.30 7.81
N SER A 53 8.70 3.66 8.63
CA SER A 53 8.80 3.54 10.09
C SER A 53 8.88 2.08 10.55
N LEU A 54 8.16 1.16 9.90
CA LEU A 54 8.22 -0.28 10.22
C LEU A 54 9.58 -0.88 9.85
N LEU A 55 10.16 -0.48 8.73
CA LEU A 55 11.49 -0.92 8.29
C LEU A 55 12.60 -0.44 9.24
N GLU A 56 12.51 0.81 9.68
CA GLU A 56 13.46 1.36 10.67
C GLU A 56 13.32 0.68 12.03
N ALA A 57 12.10 0.49 12.53
CA ALA A 57 11.85 -0.23 13.78
C ALA A 57 12.33 -1.69 13.74
N ALA A 58 12.40 -2.29 12.56
CA ALA A 58 12.94 -3.63 12.33
C ALA A 58 14.45 -3.63 12.04
N GLU A 59 15.14 -2.48 12.12
CA GLU A 59 16.58 -2.34 11.83
C GLU A 59 16.96 -2.81 10.42
N ILE A 60 16.10 -2.58 9.43
CA ILE A 60 16.31 -2.98 8.03
C ILE A 60 16.95 -1.85 7.24
N CYS A 61 16.42 -0.63 7.32
CA CYS A 61 16.98 0.58 6.73
C CYS A 61 16.45 1.82 7.43
N GLU A 62 17.14 2.94 7.27
CA GLU A 62 16.70 4.24 7.81
C GLU A 62 15.40 4.71 7.14
N SER A 63 14.46 5.20 7.95
CA SER A 63 13.15 5.66 7.50
C SER A 63 13.25 6.76 6.44
N GLN A 64 14.13 7.73 6.62
CA GLN A 64 14.30 8.82 5.66
C GLN A 64 14.87 8.31 4.33
N ALA A 65 15.86 7.42 4.34
CA ALA A 65 16.43 6.84 3.12
C ALA A 65 15.38 6.05 2.32
N PHE A 66 14.49 5.33 3.01
CA PHE A 66 13.39 4.61 2.33
C PHE A 66 12.36 5.59 1.75
N ARG A 67 12.01 6.64 2.47
CA ARG A 67 11.08 7.67 1.97
C ARG A 67 11.64 8.38 0.75
N ASP A 68 12.89 8.78 0.79
CA ASP A 68 13.57 9.41 -0.36
C ASP A 68 13.54 8.49 -1.60
N ALA A 69 13.76 7.19 -1.40
CA ALA A 69 13.66 6.20 -2.48
C ALA A 69 12.20 6.03 -2.96
N ALA A 70 11.23 6.02 -2.04
CA ALA A 70 9.82 5.85 -2.40
C ALA A 70 9.24 7.07 -3.15
N ASP A 71 9.73 8.27 -2.86
CA ASP A 71 9.29 9.52 -3.49
C ASP A 71 10.14 9.91 -4.73
N ASP A 72 11.16 9.10 -5.07
CA ASP A 72 12.04 9.35 -6.22
C ASP A 72 11.36 8.92 -7.53
N LYS A 73 10.99 9.93 -8.34
CA LYS A 73 10.33 9.72 -9.64
C LYS A 73 11.20 8.94 -10.62
N ASP A 74 12.48 9.26 -10.72
CA ASP A 74 13.38 8.60 -11.66
C ASP A 74 13.57 7.13 -11.27
N PHE A 75 13.57 6.85 -9.99
CA PHE A 75 13.60 5.48 -9.50
C PHE A 75 12.29 4.73 -9.81
N ALA A 76 11.14 5.35 -9.61
CA ALA A 76 9.86 4.76 -9.99
C ALA A 76 9.79 4.45 -11.49
N GLU A 77 10.22 5.39 -12.36
CA GLU A 77 10.31 5.19 -13.80
C GLU A 77 11.29 4.05 -14.18
N SER A 78 12.43 3.94 -13.49
CA SER A 78 13.40 2.87 -13.70
C SER A 78 12.87 1.46 -13.38
N LEU A 79 11.86 1.39 -12.49
CA LEU A 79 11.14 0.16 -12.14
C LEU A 79 9.94 -0.10 -13.08
N GLY A 80 9.75 0.75 -14.10
CA GLY A 80 8.66 0.62 -15.08
C GLY A 80 7.30 1.08 -14.55
N LEU A 81 7.24 1.81 -13.45
CA LEU A 81 5.99 2.31 -12.89
C LEU A 81 5.46 3.52 -13.66
N PRO A 82 4.15 3.60 -13.92
CA PRO A 82 3.50 4.76 -14.55
C PRO A 82 3.19 5.87 -13.53
N ALA A 83 3.98 6.01 -12.47
CA ALA A 83 3.74 6.85 -11.32
C ALA A 83 4.97 7.69 -10.97
N SER A 84 4.78 8.79 -10.23
CA SER A 84 5.86 9.66 -9.76
C SER A 84 6.43 9.24 -8.41
N SER A 85 5.94 8.15 -7.82
CA SER A 85 6.40 7.59 -6.55
C SER A 85 6.07 6.10 -6.48
N LEU A 86 6.58 5.41 -5.47
CA LEU A 86 6.29 3.99 -5.25
C LEU A 86 5.00 3.76 -4.43
N GLU A 87 4.31 4.82 -3.98
CA GLU A 87 3.04 4.69 -3.25
C GLU A 87 2.03 3.89 -4.08
N GLY A 88 1.41 2.89 -3.47
CA GLY A 88 0.50 1.95 -4.11
C GLY A 88 1.17 0.71 -4.71
N PHE A 89 2.49 0.71 -4.87
CA PHE A 89 3.26 -0.38 -5.48
C PHE A 89 4.18 -1.11 -4.51
N LEU A 90 4.20 -0.74 -3.24
CA LEU A 90 4.97 -1.39 -2.19
C LEU A 90 4.11 -2.49 -1.55
N TYR A 91 4.08 -3.69 -2.16
CA TYR A 91 3.12 -4.74 -1.78
C TYR A 91 3.18 -5.10 -0.29
N PRO A 92 2.04 -5.14 0.41
CA PRO A 92 1.96 -5.60 1.79
C PRO A 92 2.19 -7.10 1.89
N ASP A 93 3.20 -7.51 2.64
CA ASP A 93 3.56 -8.93 2.87
C ASP A 93 4.49 -9.03 4.09
N THR A 94 4.87 -10.23 4.46
CA THR A 94 5.94 -10.48 5.43
C THR A 94 7.25 -10.70 4.71
N TYR A 95 8.21 -9.81 4.95
CA TYR A 95 9.53 -9.84 4.34
C TYR A 95 10.61 -10.26 5.31
N LEU A 96 11.67 -10.82 4.74
CA LEU A 96 12.95 -11.06 5.41
C LEU A 96 14.02 -10.26 4.66
N PHE A 97 14.65 -9.33 5.34
CA PHE A 97 15.73 -8.50 4.81
C PHE A 97 16.96 -8.60 5.71
N PRO A 98 18.17 -8.50 5.15
CA PRO A 98 19.38 -8.27 5.96
C PRO A 98 19.24 -6.96 6.76
N GLU A 99 19.92 -6.93 7.93
CA GLU A 99 20.15 -5.70 8.69
C GLU A 99 20.90 -4.69 7.80
N ASP A 100 20.65 -3.39 7.99
CA ASP A 100 21.29 -2.29 7.26
C ASP A 100 21.20 -2.45 5.73
N SER A 101 20.06 -2.95 5.24
CA SER A 101 19.80 -3.11 3.81
C SER A 101 19.72 -1.76 3.10
N ASP A 102 20.19 -1.72 1.87
CA ASP A 102 19.98 -0.57 0.98
C ASP A 102 18.48 -0.33 0.73
N ALA A 103 18.02 0.89 1.02
CA ALA A 103 16.59 1.25 0.96
C ALA A 103 15.98 1.06 -0.43
N ARG A 104 16.75 1.34 -1.52
CA ARG A 104 16.27 1.12 -2.90
C ARG A 104 16.11 -0.36 -3.20
N LYS A 105 16.99 -1.23 -2.70
CA LYS A 105 16.87 -2.68 -2.88
C LYS A 105 15.67 -3.24 -2.11
N VAL A 106 15.41 -2.71 -0.91
CA VAL A 106 14.20 -3.07 -0.14
C VAL A 106 12.95 -2.67 -0.91
N ALA A 107 12.86 -1.43 -1.36
CA ALA A 107 11.73 -0.93 -2.14
C ALA A 107 11.55 -1.70 -3.46
N GLN A 108 12.62 -1.96 -4.20
CA GLN A 108 12.61 -2.74 -5.44
C GLN A 108 12.03 -4.15 -5.22
N ARG A 109 12.39 -4.81 -4.11
CA ARG A 109 11.84 -6.13 -3.79
C ARG A 109 10.34 -6.07 -3.49
N MET A 110 9.88 -5.00 -2.82
CA MET A 110 8.45 -4.82 -2.53
C MET A 110 7.65 -4.53 -3.81
N VAL A 111 8.21 -3.74 -4.73
CA VAL A 111 7.62 -3.48 -6.07
C VAL A 111 7.61 -4.76 -6.92
N ALA A 112 8.69 -5.54 -6.93
CA ALA A 112 8.71 -6.82 -7.63
C ALA A 112 7.62 -7.77 -7.10
N ARG A 113 7.41 -7.79 -5.77
CA ARG A 113 6.35 -8.57 -5.14
C ARG A 113 4.95 -8.09 -5.54
N PHE A 114 4.78 -6.78 -5.73
CA PHE A 114 3.52 -6.22 -6.26
C PHE A 114 3.21 -6.80 -7.64
N PHE A 115 4.16 -6.78 -8.57
CA PHE A 115 3.95 -7.31 -9.92
C PHE A 115 3.65 -8.80 -9.92
N GLU A 116 4.37 -9.60 -9.11
CA GLU A 116 4.07 -11.03 -8.95
C GLU A 116 2.59 -11.25 -8.54
N LYS A 117 2.14 -10.52 -7.51
CA LYS A 117 0.79 -10.66 -7.00
C LYS A 117 -0.27 -10.11 -7.93
N TYR A 118 0.02 -9.01 -8.60
CA TYR A 118 -0.87 -8.43 -9.58
C TYR A 118 -1.10 -9.38 -10.78
N GLU A 119 -0.04 -10.03 -11.27
CA GLU A 119 -0.12 -11.04 -12.34
C GLU A 119 -0.86 -12.30 -11.88
N GLU A 120 -0.62 -12.80 -10.67
CA GLU A 120 -1.36 -13.91 -10.07
C GLU A 120 -2.89 -13.66 -10.03
N LEU A 121 -3.29 -12.40 -9.92
CA LEU A 121 -4.70 -11.98 -9.93
C LEU A 121 -5.28 -11.79 -11.35
N GLY A 122 -4.50 -12.05 -12.39
CA GLY A 122 -4.88 -11.87 -13.79
C GLY A 122 -4.66 -10.46 -14.31
N GLY A 123 -4.00 -9.60 -13.55
CA GLY A 123 -3.58 -8.28 -14.00
C GLY A 123 -2.52 -8.37 -15.09
N GLN A 124 -2.59 -7.48 -16.05
CA GLN A 124 -1.58 -7.36 -17.11
C GLN A 124 -0.87 -6.03 -16.96
N ALA A 125 0.37 -6.08 -16.51
CA ALA A 125 1.19 -4.89 -16.34
C ALA A 125 2.10 -4.68 -17.54
N ARG A 126 2.10 -3.46 -18.09
CA ARG A 126 3.10 -3.01 -19.07
C ARG A 126 3.82 -1.79 -18.50
N PRO A 127 5.12 -1.64 -18.71
CA PRO A 127 5.85 -0.47 -18.27
C PRO A 127 5.17 0.83 -18.75
N GLY A 128 4.93 1.76 -17.85
CA GLY A 128 4.29 3.04 -18.13
C GLY A 128 2.78 2.98 -18.44
N ASP A 129 2.10 1.85 -18.19
CA ASP A 129 0.67 1.68 -18.49
C ASP A 129 -0.20 2.52 -17.55
N ARG A 130 -0.86 3.53 -18.09
CA ARG A 130 -1.80 4.39 -17.35
C ARG A 130 -2.96 3.59 -16.73
N ALA A 131 -3.43 2.54 -17.40
CA ALA A 131 -4.51 1.71 -16.87
C ALA A 131 -4.09 0.99 -15.59
N LEU A 132 -2.83 0.55 -15.48
CA LEU A 132 -2.28 0.00 -14.24
C LEU A 132 -2.34 1.04 -13.12
N LEU A 133 -1.90 2.27 -13.38
CA LEU A 133 -1.96 3.33 -12.35
C LEU A 133 -3.39 3.60 -11.89
N ASP A 134 -4.32 3.74 -12.81
CA ASP A 134 -5.73 3.99 -12.50
C ASP A 134 -6.34 2.86 -11.65
N GLN A 135 -5.98 1.60 -11.94
CA GLN A 135 -6.40 0.44 -11.15
C GLN A 135 -5.80 0.46 -9.73
N VAL A 136 -4.52 0.79 -9.61
CA VAL A 136 -3.84 0.86 -8.29
C VAL A 136 -4.37 2.03 -7.46
N ILE A 137 -4.63 3.18 -8.07
CA ILE A 137 -5.28 4.31 -7.40
C ILE A 137 -6.64 3.88 -6.85
N LEU A 138 -7.47 3.25 -7.67
CA LEU A 138 -8.78 2.80 -7.23
C LEU A 138 -8.67 1.73 -6.14
N ALA A 139 -7.77 0.76 -6.29
CA ALA A 139 -7.54 -0.28 -5.30
C ALA A 139 -7.08 0.30 -3.95
N SER A 140 -6.23 1.34 -3.96
CA SER A 140 -5.77 2.00 -2.75
C SER A 140 -6.90 2.72 -1.99
N ILE A 141 -7.93 3.19 -2.71
CA ILE A 141 -9.13 3.78 -2.09
C ILE A 141 -10.02 2.67 -1.54
N VAL A 142 -10.29 1.62 -2.34
CA VAL A 142 -11.10 0.47 -1.92
C VAL A 142 -10.51 -0.17 -0.66
N GLU A 143 -9.17 -0.33 -0.59
CA GLU A 143 -8.44 -0.87 0.56
C GLU A 143 -8.76 -0.17 1.88
N ARG A 144 -9.03 1.11 1.82
CA ARG A 144 -9.29 1.95 2.99
C ARG A 144 -10.77 2.03 3.36
N GLU A 145 -11.66 1.45 2.56
CA GLU A 145 -13.11 1.56 2.75
C GLU A 145 -13.75 0.25 3.22
N TYR A 146 -13.31 -0.92 2.73
CA TYR A 146 -13.91 -2.18 3.16
C TYR A 146 -13.38 -2.64 4.52
N ARG A 147 -14.19 -3.41 5.22
CA ARG A 147 -13.80 -4.16 6.42
C ARG A 147 -14.09 -5.65 6.26
N LEU A 148 -15.00 -6.00 5.36
CA LEU A 148 -15.32 -7.38 4.99
C LEU A 148 -14.84 -7.61 3.56
N ASP A 149 -13.98 -8.58 3.37
CA ASP A 149 -13.43 -8.96 2.04
C ASP A 149 -14.54 -9.21 1.02
N SER A 150 -15.66 -9.78 1.47
CA SER A 150 -16.83 -10.06 0.62
C SER A 150 -17.51 -8.81 0.04
N GLU A 151 -17.25 -7.62 0.60
CA GLU A 151 -17.83 -6.35 0.15
C GLU A 151 -16.88 -5.52 -0.71
N ALA A 152 -15.58 -5.84 -0.75
CA ALA A 152 -14.59 -5.08 -1.50
C ALA A 152 -14.98 -4.91 -2.98
N GLY A 153 -15.48 -5.96 -3.62
CA GLY A 153 -15.98 -5.92 -5.01
C GLY A 153 -17.16 -4.97 -5.22
N LEU A 154 -18.12 -4.94 -4.28
CA LEU A 154 -19.26 -4.02 -4.37
C LEU A 154 -18.83 -2.56 -4.12
N ILE A 155 -17.90 -2.31 -3.21
CA ILE A 155 -17.33 -0.98 -2.99
C ILE A 155 -16.59 -0.51 -4.24
N ALA A 156 -15.76 -1.38 -4.85
CA ALA A 156 -15.10 -1.09 -6.12
C ALA A 156 -16.12 -0.75 -7.23
N SER A 157 -17.25 -1.48 -7.27
CA SER A 157 -18.29 -1.22 -8.27
C SER A 157 -18.96 0.14 -8.07
N VAL A 158 -19.22 0.56 -6.81
CA VAL A 158 -19.76 1.90 -6.53
C VAL A 158 -18.82 2.98 -7.06
N PHE A 159 -17.53 2.88 -6.79
CA PHE A 159 -16.57 3.87 -7.28
C PHE A 159 -16.47 3.86 -8.81
N LYS A 160 -16.47 2.69 -9.47
CA LYS A 160 -16.48 2.61 -10.93
C LYS A 160 -17.73 3.22 -11.53
N ASN A 161 -18.91 2.97 -10.94
CA ASN A 161 -20.17 3.58 -11.38
C ASN A 161 -20.14 5.10 -11.24
N ARG A 162 -19.63 5.63 -10.12
CA ARG A 162 -19.44 7.08 -9.93
C ARG A 162 -18.50 7.67 -10.98
N LEU A 163 -17.35 7.03 -11.23
CA LEU A 163 -16.41 7.46 -12.28
C LEU A 163 -17.08 7.50 -13.65
N ALA A 164 -17.85 6.48 -14.00
CA ALA A 164 -18.52 6.37 -15.30
C ALA A 164 -19.52 7.53 -15.56
N ILE A 165 -20.17 8.05 -14.52
CA ILE A 165 -21.13 9.18 -14.64
C ILE A 165 -20.50 10.53 -14.24
N GLY A 166 -19.19 10.59 -14.00
CA GLY A 166 -18.51 11.81 -13.58
C GLY A 166 -18.90 12.31 -12.18
N MET A 167 -19.37 11.42 -11.30
CA MET A 167 -19.70 11.73 -9.91
C MET A 167 -18.41 11.76 -9.06
N PRO A 168 -18.25 12.72 -8.11
CA PRO A 168 -17.12 12.71 -7.18
C PRO A 168 -17.10 11.42 -6.35
N LEU A 169 -15.89 10.90 -6.06
CA LEU A 169 -15.75 9.67 -5.28
C LEU A 169 -16.15 9.86 -3.81
N GLN A 170 -15.89 11.02 -3.23
CA GLN A 170 -16.25 11.39 -1.86
C GLN A 170 -15.84 10.34 -0.82
N SER A 171 -14.63 9.84 -0.95
CA SER A 171 -14.02 8.93 0.01
C SER A 171 -13.30 9.71 1.11
N CYS A 172 -13.66 9.45 2.35
CA CYS A 172 -13.00 10.04 3.52
C CYS A 172 -11.52 9.67 3.59
N ALA A 173 -11.15 8.48 3.11
CA ALA A 173 -9.78 8.01 3.10
C ALA A 173 -8.85 8.94 2.30
N THR A 174 -9.33 9.57 1.24
CA THR A 174 -8.54 10.53 0.45
C THR A 174 -8.25 11.81 1.25
N VAL A 175 -9.18 12.26 2.08
CA VAL A 175 -8.99 13.43 2.97
C VAL A 175 -8.04 13.08 4.11
N VAL A 176 -8.18 11.89 4.70
CA VAL A 176 -7.24 11.40 5.72
C VAL A 176 -5.82 11.36 5.17
N TYR A 177 -5.63 10.84 3.95
CA TYR A 177 -4.32 10.84 3.29
C TYR A 177 -3.73 12.24 3.14
N VAL A 178 -4.54 13.23 2.76
CA VAL A 178 -4.08 14.62 2.70
C VAL A 178 -3.62 15.10 4.07
N ILE A 179 -4.41 14.84 5.12
CA ILE A 179 -4.09 15.27 6.48
C ILE A 179 -2.79 14.63 6.97
N THR A 180 -2.63 13.32 6.78
CA THR A 180 -1.48 12.57 7.32
C THR A 180 -0.25 12.70 6.45
N GLU A 181 -0.37 12.48 5.14
CA GLU A 181 0.80 12.36 4.25
C GLU A 181 1.22 13.70 3.63
N LYS A 182 0.26 14.57 3.29
CA LYS A 182 0.58 15.86 2.67
C LYS A 182 0.81 16.97 3.69
N LEU A 183 -0.01 17.02 4.76
CA LEU A 183 0.11 18.03 5.81
C LEU A 183 0.95 17.56 7.02
N GLY A 184 1.33 16.28 7.08
CA GLY A 184 2.16 15.71 8.15
C GLY A 184 1.52 15.74 9.54
N LYS A 185 0.18 15.79 9.60
CA LYS A 185 -0.56 15.79 10.86
C LYS A 185 -0.83 14.36 11.34
N GLU A 186 -1.21 14.22 12.61
CA GLU A 186 -1.67 12.95 13.16
C GLU A 186 -2.96 12.47 12.49
N HIS A 187 -3.18 11.15 12.52
CA HIS A 187 -4.40 10.55 11.97
C HIS A 187 -5.62 11.07 12.78
N PRO A 188 -6.59 11.71 12.11
CA PRO A 188 -7.76 12.25 12.80
C PRO A 188 -8.64 11.10 13.33
N SER A 189 -9.06 11.21 14.59
CA SER A 189 -10.05 10.28 15.15
C SER A 189 -11.46 10.51 14.57
N VAL A 190 -11.75 11.76 14.18
CA VAL A 190 -13.00 12.18 13.54
C VAL A 190 -12.68 13.19 12.44
N LEU A 191 -13.31 13.05 11.28
CA LEU A 191 -13.27 14.06 10.21
C LEU A 191 -14.40 15.07 10.43
N TYR A 192 -14.03 16.34 10.47
CA TYR A 192 -14.99 17.45 10.52
C TYR A 192 -15.36 17.91 9.11
N TYR A 193 -16.49 18.60 9.01
CA TYR A 193 -16.95 19.16 7.73
C TYR A 193 -15.96 20.18 7.12
N SER A 194 -15.15 20.82 7.95
CA SER A 194 -14.03 21.68 7.51
C SER A 194 -12.95 20.90 6.77
N ASP A 195 -12.67 19.67 7.18
CA ASP A 195 -11.61 18.85 6.61
C ASP A 195 -11.96 18.43 5.18
N LEU A 196 -13.25 18.21 4.90
CA LEU A 196 -13.74 17.91 3.55
C LEU A 196 -13.54 19.05 2.56
N LYS A 197 -13.16 20.25 3.04
CA LYS A 197 -12.91 21.45 2.22
C LYS A 197 -11.42 21.76 2.04
N ILE A 198 -10.51 20.90 2.52
CA ILE A 198 -9.07 21.11 2.33
C ILE A 198 -8.76 21.13 0.83
N PRO A 199 -8.17 22.23 0.31
CA PRO A 199 -7.90 22.37 -1.12
C PRO A 199 -6.63 21.58 -1.51
N ASP A 200 -6.81 20.30 -1.83
CA ASP A 200 -5.74 19.42 -2.28
C ASP A 200 -6.25 18.55 -3.44
N PRO A 201 -5.43 18.29 -4.48
CA PRO A 201 -5.81 17.45 -5.62
C PRO A 201 -6.25 16.02 -5.26
N TYR A 202 -5.81 15.49 -4.13
CA TYR A 202 -6.25 14.19 -3.61
C TYR A 202 -7.64 14.22 -2.99
N ASN A 203 -8.18 15.40 -2.63
CA ASN A 203 -9.49 15.50 -2.00
C ASN A 203 -10.63 15.17 -2.97
N SER A 204 -11.11 13.95 -2.91
CA SER A 204 -12.18 13.44 -3.78
C SER A 204 -13.58 14.01 -3.49
N TYR A 205 -13.74 14.86 -2.50
CA TYR A 205 -14.95 15.68 -2.29
C TYR A 205 -14.96 16.92 -3.18
N LEU A 206 -13.80 17.46 -3.52
CA LEU A 206 -13.65 18.67 -4.31
C LEU A 206 -13.37 18.38 -5.78
N HIS A 207 -12.70 17.28 -6.07
CA HIS A 207 -12.26 16.91 -7.41
C HIS A 207 -12.98 15.65 -7.91
N ARG A 208 -13.39 15.69 -9.17
CA ARG A 208 -13.99 14.53 -9.87
C ARG A 208 -12.89 13.65 -10.45
N GLY A 209 -13.21 12.38 -10.63
CA GLY A 209 -12.26 11.39 -11.16
C GLY A 209 -11.38 10.79 -10.08
N LEU A 210 -10.34 10.11 -10.51
CA LEU A 210 -9.33 9.54 -9.61
C LEU A 210 -8.39 10.64 -9.10
N PRO A 211 -7.87 10.53 -7.86
CA PRO A 211 -6.80 11.41 -7.39
C PRO A 211 -5.52 11.21 -8.22
N PRO A 212 -4.52 12.10 -8.07
CA PRO A 212 -3.28 12.06 -8.85
C PRO A 212 -2.44 10.79 -8.69
N GLY A 213 -2.59 10.09 -7.57
CA GLY A 213 -1.87 8.87 -7.26
C GLY A 213 -2.57 8.04 -6.17
N PRO A 214 -2.04 6.85 -5.85
CA PRO A 214 -2.54 6.02 -4.76
C PRO A 214 -2.44 6.70 -3.39
N ILE A 215 -3.30 6.28 -2.47
CA ILE A 215 -3.36 6.81 -1.09
C ILE A 215 -2.90 5.78 -0.03
N SER A 216 -2.55 4.59 -0.46
CA SER A 216 -2.01 3.50 0.36
C SER A 216 -1.54 2.37 -0.53
N ASN A 217 -0.90 1.37 0.05
CA ASN A 217 -0.49 0.16 -0.67
C ASN A 217 -1.57 -0.93 -0.49
N PRO A 218 -2.31 -1.26 -1.58
CA PRO A 218 -3.43 -2.18 -1.51
C PRO A 218 -2.96 -3.62 -1.36
N GLY A 219 -3.74 -4.42 -0.62
CA GLY A 219 -3.57 -5.85 -0.52
C GLY A 219 -4.26 -6.61 -1.64
N ARG A 220 -4.30 -7.95 -1.45
CA ARG A 220 -4.83 -8.88 -2.43
C ARG A 220 -6.28 -8.61 -2.78
N GLU A 221 -7.14 -8.44 -1.76
CA GLU A 221 -8.58 -8.35 -1.98
C GLU A 221 -8.99 -7.04 -2.65
N ALA A 222 -8.35 -5.92 -2.33
CA ALA A 222 -8.60 -4.66 -3.01
C ALA A 222 -8.16 -4.69 -4.48
N LEU A 223 -6.99 -5.26 -4.79
CA LEU A 223 -6.52 -5.43 -6.18
C LEU A 223 -7.48 -6.34 -6.96
N LYS A 224 -7.87 -7.47 -6.39
CA LYS A 224 -8.84 -8.39 -7.00
C LYS A 224 -10.18 -7.73 -7.24
N ALA A 225 -10.70 -6.96 -6.26
CA ALA A 225 -11.96 -6.23 -6.37
C ALA A 225 -11.99 -5.24 -7.54
N VAL A 226 -10.84 -4.64 -7.86
CA VAL A 226 -10.73 -3.71 -9.00
C VAL A 226 -10.53 -4.45 -10.31
N LEU A 227 -9.76 -5.54 -10.34
CA LEU A 227 -9.53 -6.34 -11.55
C LEU A 227 -10.79 -7.08 -11.98
N ASP A 228 -11.52 -7.67 -11.05
CA ASP A 228 -12.74 -8.46 -11.28
C ASP A 228 -13.93 -7.85 -10.54
N THR A 229 -14.28 -6.61 -10.92
CA THR A 229 -15.37 -5.87 -10.28
C THR A 229 -16.73 -6.42 -10.69
N PRO A 230 -17.59 -6.83 -9.75
CA PRO A 230 -18.94 -7.28 -10.07
C PRO A 230 -19.79 -6.14 -10.64
N LYS A 231 -20.64 -6.46 -11.60
CA LYS A 231 -21.59 -5.48 -12.14
C LYS A 231 -22.65 -5.15 -11.10
N SER A 232 -22.85 -3.88 -10.84
CA SER A 232 -23.94 -3.37 -10.00
C SER A 232 -24.41 -2.00 -10.48
N GLU A 233 -25.55 -1.55 -9.95
CA GLU A 233 -26.08 -0.20 -10.18
C GLU A 233 -25.93 0.70 -8.95
N TYR A 234 -25.17 0.24 -7.93
CA TYR A 234 -24.99 1.01 -6.69
C TYR A 234 -24.11 2.24 -6.93
N LEU A 235 -24.54 3.36 -6.34
CA LEU A 235 -23.83 4.63 -6.33
C LEU A 235 -23.45 5.08 -4.92
N TYR A 236 -24.00 4.44 -3.89
CA TYR A 236 -23.80 4.82 -2.49
C TYR A 236 -23.58 3.57 -1.63
N PHE A 237 -22.78 3.72 -0.59
CA PHE A 237 -22.69 2.77 0.50
C PHE A 237 -22.52 3.51 1.83
N ARG A 238 -22.91 2.88 2.92
CA ARG A 238 -22.71 3.36 4.29
C ARG A 238 -22.60 2.19 5.24
N ILE A 239 -21.98 2.39 6.37
CA ILE A 239 -21.91 1.38 7.43
C ILE A 239 -23.36 1.02 7.84
N LYS A 240 -23.68 -0.26 7.81
CA LYS A 240 -24.93 -0.85 8.27
C LYS A 240 -24.78 -1.35 9.71
N ASP A 241 -23.67 -2.02 9.98
CA ASP A 241 -23.33 -2.56 11.30
C ASP A 241 -21.85 -2.25 11.58
N ALA A 242 -21.62 -1.41 12.59
CA ALA A 242 -20.27 -0.96 12.92
C ALA A 242 -19.46 -2.05 13.66
N GLU A 243 -20.12 -3.02 14.33
CA GLU A 243 -19.42 -4.09 15.05
C GLU A 243 -18.79 -5.08 14.10
N ILE A 244 -19.52 -5.49 13.06
CA ILE A 244 -19.02 -6.41 12.03
C ILE A 244 -18.43 -5.68 10.82
N GLY A 245 -18.63 -4.37 10.71
CA GLY A 245 -18.09 -3.55 9.61
C GLY A 245 -18.82 -3.73 8.27
N SER A 246 -20.06 -4.23 8.28
CA SER A 246 -20.84 -4.43 7.05
C SER A 246 -21.45 -3.14 6.53
N HIS A 247 -21.63 -3.08 5.20
CA HIS A 247 -22.19 -1.93 4.51
C HIS A 247 -23.58 -2.22 3.94
N ARG A 248 -24.36 -1.15 3.77
CA ARG A 248 -25.55 -1.13 2.96
C ARG A 248 -25.28 -0.36 1.69
N PHE A 249 -25.66 -0.94 0.58
CA PHE A 249 -25.51 -0.36 -0.76
C PHE A 249 -26.85 0.18 -1.26
N SER A 250 -26.84 1.33 -1.96
CA SER A 250 -28.03 2.01 -2.48
C SER A 250 -27.77 2.54 -3.90
N LYS A 251 -28.81 2.58 -4.72
CA LYS A 251 -28.74 3.06 -6.12
C LYS A 251 -28.97 4.57 -6.20
N SER A 252 -29.77 5.14 -5.31
CA SER A 252 -30.09 6.56 -5.29
C SER A 252 -29.74 7.21 -3.96
N PHE A 253 -29.61 8.54 -3.97
CA PHE A 253 -29.40 9.32 -2.75
C PHE A 253 -30.60 9.25 -1.79
N GLU A 254 -31.80 9.12 -2.33
CA GLU A 254 -33.03 8.97 -1.57
C GLU A 254 -33.04 7.66 -0.76
N GLU A 255 -32.67 6.54 -1.41
CA GLU A 255 -32.49 5.26 -0.73
C GLU A 255 -31.37 5.33 0.32
N HIS A 256 -30.29 6.05 0.04
CA HIS A 256 -29.15 6.20 0.93
C HIS A 256 -29.51 6.97 2.20
N THR A 257 -30.38 8.00 2.13
CA THR A 257 -30.80 8.86 3.24
C THR A 257 -32.12 8.47 3.88
N GLY A 258 -32.99 7.78 3.14
CA GLY A 258 -34.38 7.54 3.51
C GLY A 258 -34.66 6.55 4.65
N GLU A 259 -33.65 5.84 5.16
CA GLU A 259 -33.76 4.99 6.33
C GLU A 259 -32.88 5.49 7.47
N THR A 260 -33.52 5.96 8.52
CA THR A 260 -32.88 6.27 9.80
C THR A 260 -32.37 4.97 10.42
N ILE A 261 -31.05 4.75 10.43
CA ILE A 261 -30.46 3.74 11.31
C ILE A 261 -30.51 4.35 12.71
N PRO A 262 -31.08 3.65 13.70
CA PRO A 262 -30.94 4.08 15.08
C PRO A 262 -29.46 4.02 15.43
N VAL A 263 -28.80 5.17 15.52
CA VAL A 263 -27.46 5.26 16.09
C VAL A 263 -27.60 4.91 17.55
N LYS A 264 -27.30 3.66 17.92
CA LYS A 264 -27.01 3.34 19.32
C LYS A 264 -25.74 4.11 19.66
N GLY A 265 -25.87 4.98 20.65
CA GLY A 265 -24.87 5.96 21.06
C GLY A 265 -23.45 5.37 21.18
N TYR A 266 -22.51 6.24 20.86
CA TYR A 266 -21.09 6.07 21.08
C TYR A 266 -20.79 5.86 22.58
#